data_204ad0173b09a3a9f18239028b2fab8b
#
_entry.id   204ad0173b09a3a9f18239028b2fab8b
#
_cell.length_a   1.000
_cell.length_b   1.000
_cell.length_c   1.000
_cell.angle_alpha   90.00
_cell.angle_beta   90.00
_cell.angle_gamma   90.00
#
_symmetry.space_group_name_H-M   'P 1'
#
loop_
_entity.id
_entity.type
_entity.pdbx_description
1 polymer ?
#
loop_
_entity_poly.entity_id
_entity_poly.type
_entity_poly.pdbx_seq_one_letter_code
_entity_poly.pdbx_strand_id
1 'polypeptide(L)'
;MGKSKLVTYLSTAAPEIAPYPFTTKGIVVGHIEDDWRKFQIIDTPGLLDRELKDRNDIEKQAILALRYLTHVILFILDPSETCGYSMEKQEALLDSVKRGFEGVPIIIAESKNDILVRESENINFSAETGSNMDELREMILKELRKIRFEDEEDE
;
A
#
# COMPACT_ATOMS: atom_id res chain seq x y z
N MET A 1 0.94 1.44 13.94
CA MET A 1 2.33 1.13 13.63
C MET A 1 2.75 1.84 12.37
N GLY A 2 3.88 1.48 11.76
CA GLY A 2 4.46 2.23 10.64
C GLY A 2 3.54 2.50 9.47
N LYS A 3 2.62 1.56 9.15
CA LYS A 3 1.70 1.72 8.04
C LYS A 3 0.70 2.86 8.26
N SER A 4 0.13 2.98 9.44
CA SER A 4 -0.81 4.07 9.76
C SER A 4 -0.14 5.43 9.75
N LYS A 5 1.09 5.52 10.26
CA LYS A 5 1.87 6.75 10.23
C LYS A 5 2.22 7.15 8.81
N LEU A 6 2.55 6.18 7.97
CA LEU A 6 2.85 6.42 6.57
C LEU A 6 1.63 6.96 5.82
N VAL A 7 0.46 6.37 6.03
CA VAL A 7 -0.79 6.85 5.40
C VAL A 7 -1.07 8.29 5.82
N THR A 8 -0.92 8.59 7.11
CA THR A 8 -1.10 9.97 7.62
C THR A 8 -0.09 10.95 7.00
N TYR A 9 1.15 10.53 6.85
CA TYR A 9 2.19 11.35 6.23
C TYR A 9 1.89 11.65 4.75
N LEU A 10 1.45 10.64 4.01
CA LEU A 10 1.17 10.77 2.57
C LEU A 10 -0.11 11.55 2.28
N SER A 11 -1.07 11.49 3.19
CA SER A 11 -2.37 12.12 2.99
C SER A 11 -2.30 13.63 3.23
N THR A 12 -2.91 14.41 2.33
CA THR A 12 -2.99 15.88 2.48
C THR A 12 -4.01 16.32 3.52
N ALA A 13 -4.93 15.42 3.89
CA ALA A 13 -5.91 15.64 4.95
C ALA A 13 -5.90 14.43 5.87
N ALA A 14 -6.52 14.56 7.06
CA ALA A 14 -6.61 13.43 7.98
C ALA A 14 -7.34 12.26 7.30
N PRO A 15 -6.77 11.04 7.34
CA PRO A 15 -7.43 9.88 6.77
C PRO A 15 -8.73 9.56 7.52
N GLU A 16 -9.73 9.09 6.79
CA GLU A 16 -11.03 8.74 7.33
C GLU A 16 -11.31 7.25 7.21
N ILE A 17 -12.08 6.70 8.15
CA ILE A 17 -12.54 5.32 8.09
C ILE A 17 -13.86 5.32 7.31
N ALA A 18 -13.92 4.51 6.26
CA ALA A 18 -15.10 4.38 5.42
C ALA A 18 -15.58 2.91 5.42
N PRO A 19 -16.89 2.67 5.30
CA PRO A 19 -17.39 1.31 5.14
C PRO A 19 -16.97 0.74 3.79
N TYR A 20 -16.70 -0.55 3.77
CA TYR A 20 -16.38 -1.27 2.53
C TYR A 20 -17.15 -2.57 2.52
N PRO A 21 -17.86 -2.89 1.41
CA PRO A 21 -18.63 -4.13 1.33
C PRO A 21 -17.78 -5.37 1.64
N PHE A 22 -18.39 -6.34 2.30
CA PHE A 22 -17.78 -7.62 2.64
C PHE A 22 -16.65 -7.53 3.67
N THR A 23 -16.46 -6.41 4.34
CA THR A 23 -15.51 -6.26 5.45
C THR A 23 -16.20 -5.75 6.70
N THR A 24 -15.74 -6.19 7.87
CA THR A 24 -16.29 -5.75 9.15
C THR A 24 -15.63 -4.49 9.67
N LYS A 25 -14.37 -4.24 9.27
CA LYS A 25 -13.56 -3.13 9.78
C LYS A 25 -13.57 -1.89 8.90
N GLY A 26 -14.10 -2.00 7.67
CA GLY A 26 -14.04 -0.91 6.72
C GLY A 26 -12.63 -0.70 6.16
N ILE A 27 -12.43 0.43 5.54
CA ILE A 27 -11.15 0.83 4.97
C ILE A 27 -10.76 2.20 5.50
N VAL A 28 -9.46 2.49 5.48
CA VAL A 28 -8.96 3.84 5.79
C VAL A 28 -8.65 4.53 4.47
N VAL A 29 -9.22 5.71 4.26
CA VAL A 29 -9.07 6.47 3.01
C VAL A 29 -8.38 7.79 3.29
N GLY A 30 -7.25 7.99 2.63
CA GLY A 30 -6.55 9.28 2.57
C GLY A 30 -6.52 9.80 1.15
N HIS A 31 -6.01 11.01 0.97
CA HIS A 31 -5.89 11.64 -0.33
C HIS A 31 -4.51 12.26 -0.51
N ILE A 32 -3.93 12.08 -1.70
CA ILE A 32 -2.71 12.78 -2.10
C ILE A 32 -3.09 13.76 -3.20
N GLU A 33 -2.76 15.05 -3.00
CA GLU A 33 -2.91 16.06 -4.04
C GLU A 33 -1.58 16.27 -4.75
N ASP A 34 -1.60 16.23 -6.08
CA ASP A 34 -0.44 16.46 -6.94
C ASP A 34 -0.89 17.37 -8.09
N ASP A 35 -0.54 18.66 -7.99
CA ASP A 35 -1.00 19.70 -8.89
C ASP A 35 -2.52 19.75 -8.97
N TRP A 36 -3.10 19.43 -10.13
CA TRP A 36 -4.54 19.40 -10.34
C TRP A 36 -5.16 18.02 -10.12
N ARG A 37 -4.33 17.02 -9.83
CA ARG A 37 -4.78 15.64 -9.64
C ARG A 37 -4.96 15.33 -8.16
N LYS A 38 -5.94 14.47 -7.89
CA LYS A 38 -6.20 13.97 -6.55
C LYS A 38 -6.26 12.45 -6.59
N PHE A 39 -5.39 11.81 -5.82
CA PHE A 39 -5.33 10.36 -5.72
C PHE A 39 -5.83 9.91 -4.36
N GLN A 40 -6.46 8.75 -4.31
CA GLN A 40 -6.88 8.14 -3.05
C GLN A 40 -5.85 7.12 -2.59
N ILE A 41 -5.55 7.16 -1.28
CA ILE A 41 -4.78 6.11 -0.62
C ILE A 41 -5.77 5.26 0.14
N ILE A 42 -5.75 3.94 -0.09
CA ILE A 42 -6.66 3.02 0.59
C ILE A 42 -5.83 2.03 1.39
N ASP A 43 -6.09 1.98 2.69
CA ASP A 43 -5.55 0.96 3.57
C ASP A 43 -6.68 0.05 4.02
N THR A 44 -6.48 -1.27 3.89
CA THR A 44 -7.48 -2.30 4.16
C THR A 44 -7.05 -3.17 5.33
N PRO A 45 -7.22 -2.70 6.59
CA PRO A 45 -6.78 -3.49 7.74
C PRO A 45 -7.44 -4.87 7.76
N GLY A 46 -6.62 -5.90 7.89
CA GLY A 46 -7.08 -7.27 8.02
C GLY A 46 -7.54 -7.95 6.74
N LEU A 47 -7.50 -7.27 5.58
CA LEU A 47 -7.96 -7.87 4.33
C LEU A 47 -6.81 -8.48 3.51
N LEU A 48 -5.70 -7.77 3.38
CA LEU A 48 -4.55 -8.18 2.57
C LEU A 48 -3.32 -8.57 3.40
N ASP A 49 -3.51 -8.88 4.68
CA ASP A 49 -2.44 -9.25 5.61
C ASP A 49 -2.20 -10.76 5.72
N ARG A 50 -2.94 -11.56 4.96
CA ARG A 50 -2.77 -13.02 4.84
C ARG A 50 -2.82 -13.41 3.37
N GLU A 51 -2.26 -14.58 3.05
CA GLU A 51 -2.28 -15.08 1.68
C GLU A 51 -3.72 -15.20 1.13
N LEU A 52 -3.88 -14.90 -0.16
CA LEU A 52 -5.20 -14.90 -0.80
C LEU A 52 -5.86 -16.28 -0.79
N LYS A 53 -5.06 -17.35 -0.82
CA LYS A 53 -5.57 -18.72 -0.77
C LYS A 53 -6.27 -19.06 0.55
N ASP A 54 -5.92 -18.34 1.64
CA ASP A 54 -6.47 -18.58 2.97
C ASP A 54 -7.73 -17.75 3.24
N ARG A 55 -8.25 -17.06 2.22
CA ARG A 55 -9.42 -16.20 2.34
C ARG A 55 -10.71 -16.97 2.07
N ASN A 56 -11.79 -16.59 2.78
CA ASN A 56 -13.11 -17.11 2.48
C ASN A 56 -13.68 -16.44 1.23
N ASP A 57 -14.83 -16.92 0.74
CA ASP A 57 -15.42 -16.42 -0.50
C ASP A 57 -15.82 -14.93 -0.41
N ILE A 58 -16.28 -14.49 0.75
CA ILE A 58 -16.66 -13.09 0.98
C ILE A 58 -15.43 -12.18 0.88
N GLU A 59 -14.32 -12.58 1.53
CA GLU A 59 -13.07 -11.84 1.48
C GLU A 59 -12.49 -11.81 0.06
N LYS A 60 -12.60 -12.90 -0.68
CA LYS A 60 -12.16 -12.97 -2.08
C LYS A 60 -12.95 -11.99 -2.96
N GLN A 61 -14.25 -11.83 -2.72
CA GLN A 61 -15.07 -10.86 -3.44
C GLN A 61 -14.63 -9.42 -3.15
N ALA A 62 -14.31 -9.12 -1.89
CA ALA A 62 -13.81 -7.80 -1.49
C ALA A 62 -12.48 -7.50 -2.18
N ILE A 63 -11.58 -8.47 -2.25
CA ILE A 63 -10.27 -8.33 -2.91
C ILE A 63 -10.45 -8.15 -4.41
N LEU A 64 -11.35 -8.89 -5.03
CA LEU A 64 -11.63 -8.77 -6.46
C LEU A 64 -12.14 -7.38 -6.82
N ALA A 65 -13.04 -6.82 -5.98
CA ALA A 65 -13.52 -5.45 -6.17
C ALA A 65 -12.37 -4.44 -6.06
N LEU A 66 -11.48 -4.59 -5.09
CA LEU A 66 -10.30 -3.74 -4.95
C LEU A 66 -9.40 -3.79 -6.18
N ARG A 67 -9.23 -4.96 -6.77
CA ARG A 67 -8.39 -5.13 -7.96
C ARG A 67 -8.79 -4.20 -9.09
N TYR A 68 -10.09 -4.01 -9.31
CA TYR A 68 -10.60 -3.12 -10.36
C TYR A 68 -10.39 -1.65 -10.04
N LEU A 69 -10.24 -1.30 -8.77
CA LEU A 69 -10.06 0.08 -8.33
C LEU A 69 -8.59 0.47 -8.16
N THR A 70 -7.69 -0.51 -8.13
CA THR A 70 -6.29 -0.30 -7.76
C THR A 70 -5.43 0.01 -8.98
N HIS A 71 -4.71 1.12 -8.92
CA HIS A 71 -3.79 1.55 -9.96
C HIS A 71 -2.33 1.27 -9.60
N VAL A 72 -1.98 1.40 -8.32
CA VAL A 72 -0.63 1.17 -7.79
C VAL A 72 -0.76 0.57 -6.40
N ILE A 73 0.09 -0.39 -6.09
CA ILE A 73 0.17 -0.98 -4.75
C ILE A 73 1.51 -0.57 -4.12
N LEU A 74 1.45 -0.11 -2.88
CA LEU A 74 2.63 0.03 -2.04
C LEU A 74 2.65 -1.14 -1.06
N PHE A 75 3.64 -2.02 -1.18
CA PHE A 75 3.81 -3.15 -0.29
C PHE A 75 4.96 -2.87 0.66
N ILE A 76 4.72 -3.01 1.96
CA ILE A 76 5.70 -2.68 3.00
C ILE A 76 6.20 -3.97 3.63
N LEU A 77 7.52 -4.18 3.57
CA LEU A 77 8.21 -5.26 4.26
C LEU A 77 8.81 -4.73 5.56
N ASP A 78 8.90 -5.59 6.56
CA ASP A 78 9.56 -5.28 7.82
C ASP A 78 10.72 -6.26 8.05
N PRO A 79 11.94 -5.93 7.60
CA PRO A 79 13.09 -6.83 7.78
C PRO A 79 13.47 -7.10 9.23
N SER A 80 13.08 -6.21 10.16
CA SER A 80 13.34 -6.39 11.58
C SER A 80 12.48 -7.49 12.19
N GLU A 81 11.40 -7.89 11.51
CA GLU A 81 10.44 -8.89 11.97
C GLU A 81 9.73 -8.52 13.28
N THR A 82 9.81 -7.26 13.71
CA THR A 82 9.11 -6.79 14.91
C THR A 82 7.59 -6.73 14.72
N CYS A 83 7.12 -6.83 13.47
CA CYS A 83 5.69 -6.94 13.18
C CYS A 83 5.10 -8.30 13.57
N GLY A 84 5.93 -9.27 13.95
CA GLY A 84 5.49 -10.61 14.33
C GLY A 84 5.50 -11.64 13.22
N TYR A 85 5.84 -11.26 11.98
CA TYR A 85 5.92 -12.15 10.84
C TYR A 85 7.36 -12.27 10.35
N SER A 86 7.79 -13.51 10.04
CA SER A 86 9.11 -13.73 9.46
C SER A 86 9.18 -13.14 8.05
N MET A 87 10.38 -12.85 7.57
CA MET A 87 10.56 -12.37 6.19
C MET A 87 10.05 -13.38 5.18
N GLU A 88 10.20 -14.67 5.47
CA GLU A 88 9.67 -15.73 4.61
C GLU A 88 8.15 -15.60 4.43
N LYS A 89 7.41 -15.35 5.52
CA LYS A 89 5.96 -15.15 5.45
C LYS A 89 5.59 -13.85 4.75
N GLN A 90 6.36 -12.79 5.00
CA GLN A 90 6.12 -11.50 4.34
C GLN A 90 6.33 -11.60 2.83
N GLU A 91 7.37 -12.29 2.40
CA GLU A 91 7.65 -12.50 0.97
C GLU A 91 6.63 -13.42 0.32
N ALA A 92 6.15 -14.43 1.02
CA ALA A 92 5.06 -15.29 0.54
C ALA A 92 3.78 -14.49 0.32
N LEU A 93 3.46 -13.58 1.23
CA LEU A 93 2.32 -12.69 1.08
C LEU A 93 2.51 -11.76 -0.12
N LEU A 94 3.69 -11.20 -0.31
CA LEU A 94 4.01 -10.37 -1.47
C LEU A 94 3.78 -11.13 -2.78
N ASP A 95 4.24 -12.37 -2.87
CA ASP A 95 4.02 -13.21 -4.05
C ASP A 95 2.53 -13.47 -4.29
N SER A 96 1.78 -13.69 -3.23
CA SER A 96 0.33 -13.87 -3.29
C SER A 96 -0.36 -12.61 -3.83
N VAL A 97 0.05 -11.43 -3.37
CA VAL A 97 -0.49 -10.16 -3.85
C VAL A 97 -0.13 -9.92 -5.32
N LYS A 98 1.10 -10.24 -5.72
CA LYS A 98 1.52 -10.13 -7.12
C LYS A 98 0.64 -10.98 -8.04
N ARG A 99 0.30 -12.19 -7.62
CA ARG A 99 -0.57 -13.08 -8.40
C ARG A 99 -2.00 -12.58 -8.45
N GLY A 100 -2.51 -12.07 -7.33
CA GLY A 100 -3.89 -11.56 -7.24
C GLY A 100 -4.11 -10.23 -7.95
N PHE A 101 -3.06 -9.44 -8.11
CA PHE A 101 -3.11 -8.11 -8.73
C PHE A 101 -2.19 -8.04 -9.95
N GLU A 102 -2.24 -9.06 -10.79
CA GLU A 102 -1.44 -9.12 -12.00
C GLU A 102 -1.70 -7.89 -12.89
N GLY A 103 -0.63 -7.29 -13.38
CA GLY A 103 -0.72 -6.09 -14.21
C GLY A 103 -0.74 -4.77 -13.44
N VAL A 104 -0.87 -4.81 -12.11
CA VAL A 104 -0.84 -3.61 -11.28
C VAL A 104 0.61 -3.37 -10.81
N PRO A 105 1.18 -2.17 -11.03
CA PRO A 105 2.52 -1.86 -10.52
C PRO A 105 2.59 -1.94 -9.01
N ILE A 106 3.64 -2.56 -8.49
CA ILE A 106 3.86 -2.69 -7.05
C ILE A 106 5.17 -2.02 -6.68
N ILE A 107 5.11 -1.07 -5.77
CA ILE A 107 6.29 -0.46 -5.15
C ILE A 107 6.55 -1.23 -3.86
N ILE A 108 7.76 -1.75 -3.70
CA ILE A 108 8.16 -2.48 -2.50
C ILE A 108 9.06 -1.58 -1.66
N ALA A 109 8.70 -1.38 -0.40
CA ALA A 109 9.49 -0.58 0.54
C ALA A 109 9.76 -1.37 1.81
N GLU A 110 10.91 -1.13 2.42
CA GLU A 110 11.31 -1.78 3.67
C GLU A 110 11.23 -0.78 4.81
N SER A 111 10.38 -1.09 5.78
CA SER A 111 10.13 -0.21 6.93
C SER A 111 11.19 -0.40 8.03
N LYS A 112 11.12 0.49 9.03
CA LYS A 112 11.91 0.39 10.26
C LYS A 112 13.41 0.37 10.02
N ASN A 113 13.90 1.25 9.11
CA ASN A 113 15.33 1.36 8.85
C ASN A 113 16.11 1.90 10.06
N ASP A 114 15.41 2.44 11.06
CA ASP A 114 15.98 2.81 12.36
C ASP A 114 16.32 1.60 13.24
N ILE A 115 15.74 0.43 12.93
CA ILE A 115 16.00 -0.82 13.65
C ILE A 115 16.93 -1.71 12.85
N LEU A 116 16.64 -1.95 11.58
CA LEU A 116 17.41 -2.83 10.72
C LEU A 116 17.37 -2.37 9.26
N VAL A 117 18.53 -2.28 8.64
CA VAL A 117 18.67 -2.08 7.20
C VAL A 117 19.33 -3.32 6.62
N ARG A 118 18.67 -3.92 5.62
CA ARG A 118 19.27 -5.03 4.87
C ARG A 118 19.68 -4.56 3.48
N GLU A 119 20.66 -5.24 2.90
CA GLU A 119 21.05 -4.98 1.53
C GLU A 119 19.97 -5.48 0.58
N SER A 120 19.39 -4.57 -0.21
CA SER A 120 18.37 -4.90 -1.20
C SER A 120 18.21 -3.75 -2.20
N GLU A 121 17.46 -3.99 -3.28
CA GLU A 121 17.13 -2.96 -4.27
C GLU A 121 15.96 -2.09 -3.83
N ASN A 122 15.27 -2.46 -2.75
CA ASN A 122 14.09 -1.74 -2.29
C ASN A 122 14.50 -0.51 -1.49
N ILE A 123 13.70 0.55 -1.57
CA ILE A 123 13.88 1.70 -0.70
C ILE A 123 13.58 1.30 0.75
N ASN A 124 14.39 1.78 1.69
CA ASN A 124 14.11 1.63 3.11
C ASN A 124 13.68 2.97 3.70
N PHE A 125 12.88 2.93 4.73
CA PHE A 125 12.36 4.13 5.39
C PHE A 125 12.05 3.87 6.86
N SER A 126 11.80 4.94 7.62
CA SER A 126 11.29 4.85 8.98
C SER A 126 10.17 5.87 9.18
N ALA A 127 8.98 5.38 9.52
CA ALA A 127 7.87 6.25 9.90
C ALA A 127 8.11 6.92 11.26
N GLU A 128 8.93 6.31 12.12
CA GLU A 128 9.27 6.86 13.43
C GLU A 128 10.22 8.05 13.34
N THR A 129 11.24 7.95 12.51
CA THR A 129 12.27 9.00 12.39
C THR A 129 12.03 9.94 11.22
N GLY A 130 11.18 9.57 10.28
CA GLY A 130 10.98 10.30 9.03
C GLY A 130 12.01 9.99 7.96
N SER A 131 12.94 9.08 8.23
CA SER A 131 14.01 8.74 7.29
C SER A 131 13.43 8.20 5.98
N ASN A 132 13.85 8.78 4.85
CA ASN A 132 13.47 8.41 3.48
C ASN A 132 11.97 8.48 3.17
N MET A 133 11.18 9.13 4.02
CA MET A 133 9.74 9.28 3.79
C MET A 133 9.47 10.15 2.56
N ASP A 134 10.24 11.22 2.38
CA ASP A 134 10.09 12.11 1.22
C ASP A 134 10.44 11.39 -0.09
N GLU A 135 11.50 10.60 -0.09
CA GLU A 135 11.93 9.81 -1.24
C GLU A 135 10.88 8.76 -1.61
N LEU A 136 10.29 8.11 -0.60
CA LEU A 136 9.22 7.16 -0.82
C LEU A 136 7.99 7.83 -1.43
N ARG A 137 7.62 9.01 -0.91
CA ARG A 137 6.52 9.80 -1.45
C ARG A 137 6.75 10.13 -2.93
N GLU A 138 7.95 10.56 -3.28
CA GLU A 138 8.28 10.88 -4.67
C GLU A 138 8.23 9.66 -5.58
N MET A 139 8.65 8.50 -5.11
CA MET A 139 8.52 7.25 -5.87
C MET A 139 7.06 6.91 -6.15
N ILE A 140 6.21 7.07 -5.16
CA ILE A 140 4.77 6.84 -5.29
C ILE A 140 4.16 7.82 -6.29
N LEU A 141 4.47 9.11 -6.17
CA LEU A 141 3.96 10.14 -7.08
C LEU A 141 4.43 9.91 -8.52
N LYS A 142 5.67 9.46 -8.69
CA LYS A 142 6.21 9.15 -10.01
C LYS A 142 5.40 8.04 -10.70
N GLU A 143 5.02 7.00 -9.97
CA GLU A 143 4.16 5.95 -10.52
C GLU A 143 2.75 6.46 -10.79
N LEU A 144 2.19 7.26 -9.89
CA LEU A 144 0.85 7.81 -10.04
C LEU A 144 0.76 8.75 -11.25
N ARG A 145 1.82 9.52 -11.52
CA ARG A 145 1.86 10.44 -12.67
C ARG A 145 1.83 9.73 -14.02
N LYS A 146 2.13 8.44 -14.06
CA LYS A 146 2.04 7.63 -15.28
C LYS A 146 0.61 7.24 -15.62
N ILE A 147 -0.32 7.38 -14.68
CA ILE A 147 -1.72 7.02 -14.86
C ILE A 147 -2.39 8.09 -15.71
N ARG A 148 -3.10 7.64 -16.76
CA ARG A 148 -3.91 8.52 -17.59
C ARG A 148 -5.38 8.35 -17.23
N PHE A 149 -6.06 9.46 -17.05
CA PHE A 149 -7.50 9.47 -16.85
C PHE A 149 -8.18 9.59 -18.21
N GLU A 150 -9.37 8.99 -18.37
CA GLU A 150 -10.14 9.03 -19.60
C GLU A 150 -10.37 10.47 -20.09
N ASP A 151 -10.59 11.38 -19.15
CA ASP A 151 -10.81 12.80 -19.45
C ASP A 151 -9.59 13.49 -20.07
N GLU A 152 -8.40 12.95 -19.95
CA GLU A 152 -7.18 13.47 -20.52
C GLU A 152 -6.98 13.06 -21.98
N GLU A 153 -7.63 11.99 -22.42
CA GLU A 153 -7.51 11.47 -23.77
C GLU A 153 -8.39 12.25 -24.76
N ASP A 154 -9.39 12.95 -24.26
CA ASP A 154 -10.32 13.72 -25.06
C ASP A 154 -9.85 15.16 -25.34
N GLU A 155 -8.72 15.55 -24.77
CA GLU A 155 -8.07 16.83 -25.04
C GLU A 155 -6.94 16.68 -26.05
#